data_7e957907be475d9b87957351e4d3a893
#
_entry.id   7e957907be475d9b87957351e4d3a893
#
_cell.length_a   1.000
_cell.length_b   1.000
_cell.length_c   1.000
_cell.angle_alpha   90.00
_cell.angle_beta   90.00
_cell.angle_gamma   90.00
#
_symmetry.space_group_name_H-M   'P 1'
#
loop_
_entity.id
_entity.type
_entity.pdbx_description
1 polymer ?
#
loop_
_entity_poly.entity_id
_entity_poly.type
_entity_poly.pdbx_seq_one_letter_code
_entity_poly.pdbx_strand_id
1 'polypeptide(L)'
;GLGDVYKRQDKGDRSITLKPEGTAGVARCLLENNLYADTLPCKMYYLNAPIFRYEAPQSGRLREHHQFGLECFGARDASADAELILLAYRLLSGLGVKNLSVNINSIGCPNCRPKYHATLKSFLSGRIGEMCSTCQTRFDRNPLRVLDCKEKHCQELVADAPSMLDLLCDDCKAHF
;
A
#
# COMPACT_ATOMS: atom_id res chain seq x y z
N GLY A 1 -4.30 -8.01 3.48
CA GLY A 1 -4.73 -9.30 3.95
C GLY A 1 -3.67 -10.01 4.76
N LEU A 2 -4.07 -10.70 5.83
CA LEU A 2 -3.19 -11.46 6.72
C LEU A 2 -2.76 -12.82 6.15
N GLY A 3 -2.93 -13.05 4.84
CA GLY A 3 -2.60 -14.34 4.20
C GLY A 3 -1.11 -14.59 3.96
N ASP A 4 -0.29 -13.54 4.01
CA ASP A 4 1.10 -13.60 3.57
C ASP A 4 2.10 -13.58 4.74
N VAL A 5 1.71 -14.11 5.91
CA VAL A 5 2.54 -14.09 7.11
C VAL A 5 3.08 -15.50 7.43
N TYR A 6 4.33 -15.56 7.90
CA TYR A 6 4.90 -16.78 8.46
C TYR A 6 4.41 -16.98 9.88
N LYS A 7 3.72 -18.10 10.11
CA LYS A 7 3.32 -18.55 11.44
C LYS A 7 4.16 -19.75 11.86
N ARG A 8 4.54 -19.78 13.12
CA ARG A 8 5.29 -20.85 13.76
C ARG A 8 4.73 -21.11 15.16
N GLN A 9 5.03 -22.24 15.72
CA GLN A 9 4.85 -22.52 17.15
C GLN A 9 6.21 -22.50 17.85
N ASP A 10 6.27 -21.91 19.04
CA ASP A 10 7.44 -22.02 19.90
C ASP A 10 7.45 -23.36 20.65
N LYS A 11 8.47 -23.59 21.46
CA LYS A 11 8.61 -24.84 22.27
C LYS A 11 7.50 -24.99 23.33
N GLY A 12 6.71 -23.97 23.58
CA GLY A 12 5.55 -23.97 24.49
C GLY A 12 4.22 -23.98 23.77
N ASP A 13 4.18 -24.39 22.49
CA ASP A 13 3.00 -24.47 21.61
C ASP A 13 2.26 -23.13 21.41
N ARG A 14 2.91 -21.99 21.70
CA ARG A 14 2.34 -20.70 21.45
C ARG A 14 2.51 -20.30 19.98
N SER A 15 1.44 -19.82 19.35
CA SER A 15 1.52 -19.30 17.98
C SER A 15 2.31 -18.00 17.96
N ILE A 16 3.37 -17.97 17.17
CA ILE A 16 4.17 -16.79 16.88
C ILE A 16 4.04 -16.43 15.39
N THR A 17 4.11 -15.15 15.07
CA THR A 17 4.09 -14.67 13.71
C THR A 17 5.31 -13.80 13.47
N LEU A 18 6.05 -14.08 12.40
CA LEU A 18 7.13 -13.19 11.99
C LEU A 18 6.53 -11.88 11.50
N LYS A 19 7.17 -10.78 11.82
CA LYS A 19 6.67 -9.43 11.54
C LYS A 19 6.62 -9.16 10.03
N PRO A 20 5.41 -8.93 9.43
CA PRO A 20 5.26 -8.74 8.00
C PRO A 20 5.42 -7.28 7.55
N GLU A 21 5.40 -6.32 8.50
CA GLU A 21 5.52 -4.88 8.27
C GLU A 21 5.91 -4.13 9.55
N GLY A 22 6.34 -2.88 9.42
CA GLY A 22 6.70 -2.04 10.57
C GLY A 22 5.54 -1.20 11.13
N THR A 23 4.60 -0.77 10.27
CA THR A 23 3.51 0.17 10.60
C THR A 23 2.67 -0.28 11.80
N ALA A 24 2.28 -1.55 11.85
CA ALA A 24 1.49 -2.08 12.96
C ALA A 24 2.23 -1.99 14.32
N GLY A 25 3.55 -2.18 14.32
CA GLY A 25 4.37 -2.02 15.52
C GLY A 25 4.44 -0.59 16.01
N VAL A 26 4.54 0.36 15.08
CA VAL A 26 4.56 1.81 15.41
C VAL A 26 3.18 2.26 15.91
N ALA A 27 2.10 1.83 15.28
CA ALA A 27 0.74 2.13 15.72
C ALA A 27 0.48 1.60 17.15
N ARG A 28 0.96 0.39 17.46
CA ARG A 28 0.89 -0.15 18.83
C ARG A 28 1.71 0.69 19.81
N CYS A 29 2.92 1.08 19.44
CA CYS A 29 3.77 1.94 20.26
C CYS A 29 3.07 3.25 20.61
N LEU A 30 2.42 3.89 19.61
CA LEU A 30 1.62 5.09 19.81
C LEU A 30 0.51 4.88 20.85
N LEU A 31 -0.24 3.76 20.73
CA LEU A 31 -1.39 3.47 21.60
C LEU A 31 -0.94 3.02 23.00
N GLU A 32 -0.01 2.10 23.11
CA GLU A 32 0.46 1.52 24.37
C GLU A 32 1.18 2.55 25.27
N ASN A 33 1.79 3.57 24.67
CA ASN A 33 2.47 4.64 25.38
C ASN A 33 1.65 5.96 25.45
N ASN A 34 0.39 5.94 25.01
CA ASN A 34 -0.51 7.10 24.99
C ASN A 34 0.05 8.34 24.26
N LEU A 35 0.93 8.15 23.26
CA LEU A 35 1.57 9.26 22.54
C LEU A 35 0.57 10.10 21.74
N TYR A 36 -0.62 9.59 21.50
CA TYR A 36 -1.72 10.33 20.87
C TYR A 36 -2.31 11.43 21.79
N ALA A 37 -2.02 11.39 23.08
CA ALA A 37 -2.45 12.43 24.04
C ALA A 37 -1.51 13.65 24.04
N ASP A 38 -0.35 13.52 23.44
CA ASP A 38 0.61 14.61 23.28
C ASP A 38 0.25 15.50 22.08
N THR A 39 1.16 16.40 21.70
CA THR A 39 0.97 17.31 20.57
C THR A 39 0.88 16.53 19.25
N LEU A 40 -0.21 16.74 18.50
CA LEU A 40 -0.38 16.24 17.15
C LEU A 40 0.00 17.30 16.10
N PRO A 41 0.49 16.87 14.91
CA PRO A 41 0.70 15.50 14.48
C PRO A 41 1.93 14.85 15.14
N CYS A 42 1.77 13.59 15.54
CA CYS A 42 2.88 12.77 16.02
C CYS A 42 3.58 12.10 14.83
N LYS A 43 4.86 12.40 14.63
CA LYS A 43 5.68 11.84 13.55
C LYS A 43 6.66 10.83 14.14
N MET A 44 6.61 9.62 13.63
CA MET A 44 7.42 8.50 14.06
C MET A 44 8.17 7.87 12.88
N TYR A 45 9.27 7.22 13.17
CA TYR A 45 9.99 6.44 12.17
C TYR A 45 10.54 5.14 12.77
N TYR A 46 10.81 4.19 11.92
CA TYR A 46 11.53 2.98 12.29
C TYR A 46 12.59 2.67 11.25
N LEU A 47 13.72 2.17 11.74
CA LEU A 47 14.89 1.86 10.92
C LEU A 47 15.26 0.39 11.07
N ASN A 48 15.78 -0.15 9.99
CA ASN A 48 16.42 -1.47 9.97
C ASN A 48 15.58 -2.60 10.59
N ALA A 49 14.26 -2.52 10.44
CA ALA A 49 13.36 -3.55 10.94
C ALA A 49 13.39 -4.77 10.01
N PRO A 50 13.76 -5.97 10.48
CA PRO A 50 13.64 -7.17 9.69
C PRO A 50 12.17 -7.49 9.48
N ILE A 51 11.79 -7.64 8.22
CA ILE A 51 10.43 -7.89 7.76
C ILE A 51 10.41 -9.22 7.02
N PHE A 52 9.38 -10.03 7.27
CA PHE A 52 9.22 -11.34 6.67
C PHE A 52 7.88 -11.44 5.96
N ARG A 53 7.90 -11.64 4.63
CA ARG A 53 6.69 -11.85 3.84
C ARG A 53 6.73 -13.18 3.10
N TYR A 54 5.62 -13.89 3.09
CA TYR A 54 5.46 -15.08 2.27
C TYR A 54 5.18 -14.65 0.83
N GLU A 55 6.25 -14.43 0.09
CA GLU A 55 6.19 -14.11 -1.34
C GLU A 55 7.03 -15.11 -2.14
N ALA A 56 6.68 -15.31 -3.40
CA ALA A 56 7.56 -15.99 -4.33
C ALA A 56 8.83 -15.14 -4.52
N PRO A 57 10.04 -15.65 -4.23
CA PRO A 57 11.27 -14.89 -4.40
C PRO A 57 11.44 -14.46 -5.86
N GLN A 58 11.83 -13.21 -6.05
CA GLN A 58 12.14 -12.62 -7.36
C GLN A 58 13.41 -11.80 -7.24
N SER A 59 14.00 -11.38 -8.37
CA SER A 59 15.09 -10.43 -8.35
C SER A 59 14.66 -9.14 -7.63
N GLY A 60 15.41 -8.77 -6.59
CA GLY A 60 15.09 -7.60 -5.76
C GLY A 60 13.92 -7.78 -4.78
N ARG A 61 13.26 -8.95 -4.75
CA ARG A 61 12.20 -9.28 -3.77
C ARG A 61 12.56 -10.52 -2.98
N LEU A 62 13.01 -10.31 -1.76
CA LEU A 62 13.34 -11.38 -0.82
C LEU A 62 12.20 -11.60 0.17
N ARG A 63 12.10 -12.82 0.71
CA ARG A 63 11.15 -13.13 1.79
C ARG A 63 11.50 -12.44 3.09
N GLU A 64 12.79 -12.25 3.33
CA GLU A 64 13.32 -11.41 4.40
C GLU A 64 13.95 -10.16 3.78
N HIS A 65 13.59 -8.99 4.28
CA HIS A 65 14.16 -7.72 3.87
C HIS A 65 14.16 -6.73 5.04
N HIS A 66 15.02 -5.74 4.96
CA HIS A 66 15.03 -4.64 5.90
C HIS A 66 14.18 -3.49 5.38
N GLN A 67 13.46 -2.85 6.29
CA GLN A 67 12.60 -1.73 5.96
C GLN A 67 12.89 -0.55 6.88
N PHE A 68 12.94 0.65 6.32
CA PHE A 68 12.68 1.86 7.08
C PHE A 68 11.28 2.37 6.75
N GLY A 69 10.65 3.06 7.67
CA GLY A 69 9.33 3.62 7.44
C GLY A 69 9.09 4.87 8.28
N LEU A 70 8.12 5.63 7.81
CA LEU A 70 7.68 6.89 8.40
C LEU A 70 6.18 6.80 8.62
N GLU A 71 5.74 7.24 9.77
CA GLU A 71 4.33 7.26 10.15
C GLU A 71 3.99 8.66 10.68
N CYS A 72 2.89 9.21 10.22
CA CYS A 72 2.37 10.49 10.68
C CYS A 72 0.95 10.30 11.20
N PHE A 73 0.73 10.52 12.47
CA PHE A 73 -0.56 10.35 13.13
C PHE A 73 -1.18 11.69 13.49
N GLY A 74 -2.48 11.84 13.22
CA GLY A 74 -3.24 13.02 13.61
C GLY A 74 -3.15 14.20 12.63
N ALA A 75 -2.52 14.05 11.47
CA ALA A 75 -2.59 15.01 10.38
C ALA A 75 -3.71 14.63 9.40
N ARG A 76 -4.45 15.62 8.92
CA ARG A 76 -5.52 15.44 7.92
C ARG A 76 -5.24 16.15 6.61
N ASP A 77 -4.32 17.11 6.63
CA ASP A 77 -4.02 17.96 5.47
C ASP A 77 -3.10 17.26 4.49
N ALA A 78 -3.29 17.55 3.21
CA ALA A 78 -2.44 17.06 2.11
C ALA A 78 -0.95 17.43 2.29
N SER A 79 -0.66 18.48 3.06
CA SER A 79 0.70 18.88 3.40
C SER A 79 1.49 17.79 4.12
N ALA A 80 0.83 16.93 4.92
CA ALA A 80 1.49 15.80 5.57
C ALA A 80 1.89 14.73 4.56
N ASP A 81 1.02 14.43 3.60
CA ASP A 81 1.32 13.48 2.52
C ASP A 81 2.46 14.02 1.64
N ALA A 82 2.40 15.31 1.28
CA ALA A 82 3.45 15.96 0.51
C ALA A 82 4.80 15.96 1.23
N GLU A 83 4.81 16.18 2.55
CA GLU A 83 6.02 16.13 3.37
C GLU A 83 6.66 14.73 3.33
N LEU A 84 5.87 13.67 3.50
CA LEU A 84 6.37 12.29 3.47
C LEU A 84 6.91 11.90 2.09
N ILE A 85 6.23 12.30 1.02
CA ILE A 85 6.68 12.09 -0.36
C ILE A 85 8.01 12.80 -0.59
N LEU A 86 8.09 14.08 -0.21
CA LEU A 86 9.30 14.89 -0.37
C LEU A 86 10.47 14.33 0.44
N LEU A 87 10.21 13.86 1.65
CA LEU A 87 11.24 13.26 2.50
C LEU A 87 11.79 11.98 1.84
N ALA A 88 10.92 11.09 1.36
CA ALA A 88 11.33 9.88 0.66
C ALA A 88 12.16 10.21 -0.61
N TYR A 89 11.71 11.19 -1.40
CA TYR A 89 12.43 11.65 -2.58
C TYR A 89 13.82 12.19 -2.24
N ARG A 90 13.91 13.07 -1.23
CA ARG A 90 15.19 13.64 -0.78
C ARG A 90 16.15 12.60 -0.22
N LEU A 91 15.63 11.64 0.56
CA LEU A 91 16.45 10.55 1.09
C LEU A 91 17.05 9.72 -0.05
N LEU A 92 16.23 9.26 -0.99
CA LEU A 92 16.70 8.44 -2.11
C LEU A 92 17.67 9.22 -3.01
N SER A 93 17.39 10.50 -3.28
CA SER A 93 18.30 11.38 -4.03
C SER A 93 19.64 11.55 -3.30
N GLY A 94 19.60 11.76 -1.98
CA GLY A 94 20.80 11.90 -1.13
C GLY A 94 21.64 10.61 -1.07
N LEU A 95 21.01 9.44 -1.21
CA LEU A 95 21.69 8.16 -1.35
C LEU A 95 22.23 7.90 -2.76
N GLY A 96 22.07 8.84 -3.67
CA GLY A 96 22.60 8.76 -5.04
C GLY A 96 21.71 7.99 -6.02
N VAL A 97 20.47 7.66 -5.66
CA VAL A 97 19.52 7.05 -6.61
C VAL A 97 19.15 8.09 -7.67
N LYS A 98 19.38 7.75 -8.93
CA LYS A 98 19.13 8.63 -10.08
C LYS A 98 17.81 8.27 -10.77
N ASN A 99 17.30 9.20 -11.57
CA ASN A 99 16.09 9.00 -12.38
C ASN A 99 14.85 8.62 -11.56
N LEU A 100 14.69 9.23 -10.39
CA LEU A 100 13.52 9.05 -9.55
C LEU A 100 12.28 9.64 -10.23
N SER A 101 11.21 8.86 -10.28
CA SER A 101 9.89 9.29 -10.72
C SER A 101 8.91 9.12 -9.55
N VAL A 102 8.12 10.16 -9.29
CA VAL A 102 7.06 10.12 -8.28
C VAL A 102 5.72 10.03 -8.98
N ASN A 103 5.02 8.94 -8.77
CA ASN A 103 3.67 8.73 -9.29
C ASN A 103 2.69 8.80 -8.13
N ILE A 104 1.76 9.75 -8.21
CA ILE A 104 0.76 9.98 -7.17
C ILE A 104 -0.60 9.50 -7.66
N ASN A 105 -1.35 8.87 -6.78
CA ASN A 105 -2.72 8.47 -7.02
C ASN A 105 -3.53 8.58 -5.73
N SER A 106 -4.84 8.67 -5.84
CA SER A 106 -5.76 8.67 -4.71
C SER A 106 -6.57 7.37 -4.69
N ILE A 107 -6.84 6.87 -3.50
CA ILE A 107 -7.81 5.77 -3.29
C ILE A 107 -9.21 6.30 -2.97
N GLY A 108 -9.36 7.60 -2.86
CA GLY A 108 -10.60 8.28 -2.50
C GLY A 108 -11.12 7.99 -1.09
N CYS A 109 -12.14 8.72 -0.70
CA CYS A 109 -12.83 8.53 0.57
C CYS A 109 -13.80 7.32 0.52
N PRO A 110 -14.45 6.97 1.65
CA PRO A 110 -15.47 5.90 1.70
C PRO A 110 -16.64 6.09 0.75
N ASN A 111 -16.93 7.31 0.27
CA ASN A 111 -17.98 7.59 -0.70
C ASN A 111 -17.52 7.45 -2.16
N CYS A 112 -16.25 7.80 -2.46
CA CYS A 112 -15.69 7.70 -3.81
C CYS A 112 -15.33 6.26 -4.17
N ARG A 113 -14.75 5.52 -3.23
CA ARG A 113 -14.22 4.17 -3.45
C ARG A 113 -15.23 3.17 -3.97
N PRO A 114 -16.47 3.07 -3.43
CA PRO A 114 -17.48 2.16 -3.98
C PRO A 114 -17.87 2.49 -5.42
N LYS A 115 -17.97 3.78 -5.76
CA LYS A 115 -18.27 4.23 -7.12
C LYS A 115 -17.18 3.78 -8.09
N TYR A 116 -15.93 4.02 -7.74
CA TYR A 116 -14.80 3.57 -8.54
C TYR A 116 -14.74 2.05 -8.70
N HIS A 117 -14.97 1.30 -7.61
CA HIS A 117 -15.02 -0.17 -7.67
C HIS A 117 -16.09 -0.66 -8.63
N ALA A 118 -17.28 -0.06 -8.61
CA ALA A 118 -18.37 -0.42 -9.54
C ALA A 118 -17.99 -0.13 -10.99
N THR A 119 -17.45 1.06 -11.26
CA THR A 119 -16.99 1.48 -12.59
C THR A 119 -15.86 0.56 -13.10
N LEU A 120 -14.86 0.28 -12.26
CA LEU A 120 -13.76 -0.62 -12.61
C LEU A 120 -14.24 -2.06 -12.85
N LYS A 121 -15.14 -2.57 -12.03
CA LYS A 121 -15.75 -3.90 -12.26
C LYS A 121 -16.54 -3.95 -13.56
N SER A 122 -17.31 -2.94 -13.87
CA SER A 122 -18.02 -2.85 -15.15
C SER A 122 -17.06 -2.85 -16.34
N PHE A 123 -15.99 -2.07 -16.25
CA PHE A 123 -14.93 -2.03 -17.27
C PHE A 123 -14.25 -3.40 -17.47
N LEU A 124 -13.91 -4.07 -16.37
CA LEU A 124 -13.20 -5.36 -16.39
C LEU A 124 -14.09 -6.53 -16.81
N SER A 125 -15.42 -6.47 -16.59
CA SER A 125 -16.33 -7.61 -16.81
C SER A 125 -16.29 -8.15 -18.23
N GLY A 126 -16.11 -7.29 -19.24
CA GLY A 126 -15.97 -7.71 -20.63
C GLY A 126 -14.59 -8.23 -21.02
N ARG A 127 -13.59 -8.12 -20.16
CA ARG A 127 -12.17 -8.44 -20.43
C ARG A 127 -11.60 -9.54 -19.54
N ILE A 128 -12.26 -9.83 -18.44
CA ILE A 128 -11.72 -10.71 -17.40
C ILE A 128 -11.51 -12.14 -17.88
N GLY A 129 -12.30 -12.62 -18.83
CA GLY A 129 -12.13 -13.95 -19.42
C GLY A 129 -10.82 -14.14 -20.19
N GLU A 130 -10.23 -13.06 -20.68
CA GLU A 130 -8.98 -13.06 -21.42
C GLU A 130 -7.75 -12.86 -20.51
N MET A 131 -7.96 -12.50 -19.26
CA MET A 131 -6.89 -12.24 -18.30
C MET A 131 -6.35 -13.51 -17.65
N CYS A 132 -5.16 -13.43 -17.05
CA CYS A 132 -4.56 -14.52 -16.33
C CYS A 132 -5.42 -14.99 -15.13
N SER A 133 -5.26 -16.24 -14.73
CA SER A 133 -6.01 -16.87 -13.62
C SER A 133 -5.94 -16.08 -12.31
N THR A 134 -4.79 -15.46 -12.03
CA THR A 134 -4.62 -14.58 -10.87
C THR A 134 -5.52 -13.35 -10.94
N CYS A 135 -5.65 -12.71 -12.11
CA CYS A 135 -6.54 -11.57 -12.30
C CYS A 135 -8.01 -11.97 -12.18
N GLN A 136 -8.38 -13.11 -12.75
CA GLN A 136 -9.73 -13.66 -12.60
C GLN A 136 -10.11 -13.86 -11.12
N THR A 137 -9.20 -14.42 -10.32
CA THR A 137 -9.40 -14.57 -8.87
C THR A 137 -9.46 -13.22 -8.12
N ARG A 138 -8.69 -12.23 -8.55
CA ARG A 138 -8.66 -10.88 -7.97
C ARG A 138 -9.91 -10.06 -8.28
N PHE A 139 -10.51 -10.29 -9.43
CA PHE A 139 -11.68 -9.53 -9.90
C PHE A 139 -12.81 -9.47 -8.89
N ASP A 140 -13.13 -10.60 -8.25
CA ASP A 140 -14.20 -10.66 -7.25
C ASP A 140 -13.78 -10.11 -5.89
N ARG A 141 -12.55 -10.37 -5.48
CA ARG A 141 -12.06 -10.02 -4.14
C ARG A 141 -11.55 -8.59 -4.03
N ASN A 142 -10.79 -8.15 -5.00
CA ASN A 142 -10.19 -6.81 -5.03
C ASN A 142 -9.83 -6.43 -6.47
N PRO A 143 -10.75 -5.83 -7.23
CA PRO A 143 -10.54 -5.49 -8.64
C PRO A 143 -9.38 -4.49 -8.85
N LEU A 144 -9.05 -3.64 -7.87
CA LEU A 144 -7.89 -2.75 -7.95
C LEU A 144 -6.57 -3.50 -8.19
N ARG A 145 -6.43 -4.71 -7.63
CA ARG A 145 -5.24 -5.52 -7.83
C ARG A 145 -5.10 -6.10 -9.24
N VAL A 146 -6.12 -6.02 -10.06
CA VAL A 146 -6.04 -6.39 -11.48
C VAL A 146 -5.17 -5.39 -12.23
N LEU A 147 -5.26 -4.10 -11.89
CA LEU A 147 -4.44 -3.03 -12.46
C LEU A 147 -2.94 -3.21 -12.18
N ASP A 148 -2.58 -3.88 -11.10
CA ASP A 148 -1.19 -4.15 -10.70
C ASP A 148 -0.62 -5.45 -11.31
N CYS A 149 -1.31 -6.07 -12.27
CA CYS A 149 -0.85 -7.31 -12.88
C CYS A 149 0.49 -7.11 -13.59
N LYS A 150 1.40 -8.10 -13.49
CA LYS A 150 2.73 -8.06 -14.13
C LYS A 150 2.74 -8.73 -15.50
N GLU A 151 1.70 -9.48 -15.84
CA GLU A 151 1.54 -10.09 -17.16
C GLU A 151 1.27 -9.01 -18.19
N LYS A 152 2.10 -8.96 -19.23
CA LYS A 152 2.05 -7.92 -20.27
C LYS A 152 0.68 -7.85 -20.95
N HIS A 153 0.13 -9.01 -21.30
CA HIS A 153 -1.22 -9.09 -21.88
C HIS A 153 -2.30 -8.48 -20.98
N CYS A 154 -2.24 -8.76 -19.67
CA CYS A 154 -3.19 -8.15 -18.72
C CYS A 154 -3.00 -6.62 -18.61
N GLN A 155 -1.76 -6.14 -18.68
CA GLN A 155 -1.47 -4.70 -18.67
C GLN A 155 -2.05 -3.99 -19.89
N GLU A 156 -1.97 -4.62 -21.06
CA GLU A 156 -2.55 -4.11 -22.31
C GLU A 156 -4.09 -4.00 -22.20
N LEU A 157 -4.73 -5.01 -21.60
CA LEU A 157 -6.19 -5.03 -21.39
C LEU A 157 -6.71 -3.99 -20.39
N VAL A 158 -5.86 -3.44 -19.54
CA VAL A 158 -6.23 -2.42 -18.54
C VAL A 158 -5.63 -1.04 -18.84
N ALA A 159 -4.97 -0.86 -19.97
CA ALA A 159 -4.29 0.39 -20.30
C ALA A 159 -5.23 1.60 -20.35
N ASP A 160 -6.49 1.38 -20.75
CA ASP A 160 -7.57 2.36 -20.83
C ASP A 160 -8.56 2.30 -19.65
N ALA A 161 -8.14 1.70 -18.52
CA ALA A 161 -8.98 1.61 -17.33
C ALA A 161 -9.33 3.01 -16.78
N PRO A 162 -10.57 3.17 -16.25
CA PRO A 162 -10.99 4.45 -15.69
C PRO A 162 -10.05 4.88 -14.56
N SER A 163 -9.74 6.17 -14.51
CA SER A 163 -8.93 6.74 -13.43
C SER A 163 -9.77 6.95 -12.17
N MET A 164 -9.19 6.68 -11.00
CA MET A 164 -9.80 7.04 -9.73
C MET A 164 -9.98 8.56 -9.61
N LEU A 165 -9.09 9.34 -10.20
CA LEU A 165 -9.11 10.81 -10.13
C LEU A 165 -10.36 11.41 -10.75
N ASP A 166 -10.91 10.78 -11.79
CA ASP A 166 -12.13 11.23 -12.47
C ASP A 166 -13.40 11.06 -11.62
N LEU A 167 -13.34 10.21 -10.60
CA LEU A 167 -14.47 9.82 -9.74
C LEU A 167 -14.35 10.35 -8.30
N LEU A 168 -13.37 11.19 -8.02
CA LEU A 168 -13.21 11.83 -6.73
C LEU A 168 -14.33 12.85 -6.48
N CYS A 169 -14.81 12.96 -5.23
CA CYS A 169 -15.63 14.08 -4.78
C CYS A 169 -14.76 15.35 -4.63
N ASP A 170 -15.42 16.49 -4.45
CA ASP A 170 -14.72 17.79 -4.39
C ASP A 170 -13.72 17.85 -3.24
N ASP A 171 -14.04 17.31 -2.06
CA ASP A 171 -13.11 17.24 -0.93
C ASP A 171 -11.86 16.40 -1.26
N CYS A 172 -12.06 15.25 -1.93
CA CYS A 172 -10.94 14.39 -2.33
C CYS A 172 -10.10 15.01 -3.46
N LYS A 173 -10.72 15.79 -4.34
CA LYS A 173 -9.99 16.56 -5.38
C LYS A 173 -9.18 17.68 -4.77
N ALA A 174 -9.76 18.40 -3.80
CA ALA A 174 -9.06 19.49 -3.11
C ALA A 174 -7.88 18.97 -2.27
N HIS A 175 -7.99 17.75 -1.73
CA HIS A 175 -6.91 17.11 -1.00
C HIS A 175 -5.78 16.62 -1.91
N PHE A 176 -6.11 16.10 -3.12
CA PHE A 176 -5.16 15.56 -4.10
C PHE A 176 -4.37 16.67 -4.80
#